data_f61ee20707fec7fa4361ec839eb913f3
#
_entry.id   f61ee20707fec7fa4361ec839eb913f3
#
_cell.length_a   1.000
_cell.length_b   1.000
_cell.length_c   1.000
_cell.angle_alpha   90.00
_cell.angle_beta   90.00
_cell.angle_gamma   90.00
#
_symmetry.space_group_name_H-M   'P 1'
#
loop_
_entity.id
_entity.type
_entity.pdbx_description
1 polymer ?
#
loop_
_entity_poly.entity_id
_entity_poly.type
_entity_poly.pdbx_seq_one_letter_code
_entity_poly.pdbx_strand_id
1 'polypeptide(L)'
;TMDVPVEEGEVFQGEAMHMYRARLTGLTPDTRYTYKVTAENGQSVEGSFRTLPENAEEIRFVVVSDTHRFETAEQISEAIKSFDPHFILNTGDTVEGTGSQKDQFAYWFRNAGDFLHNVPVIYNSGNHDYGVYFDEYISKTQKEQYHSNENGRNVSFNVGGLHITMVDSNPWALFELNSSSGGEVDPATRKLVDDSLNWIKDDLASPEAKNADFRILTMHHPYEDDLTRKYIPEIAEAGNVNVMFAGHTHEYSRGVSRDPARGARTMYITQGDARIGDSKI
;
A
#
# COMPACT_ATOMS: atom_id res chain seq x y z
N THR A 1 27.56 7.37 -11.75
CA THR A 1 26.80 6.34 -12.49
C THR A 1 27.16 5.00 -11.90
N MET A 2 26.17 4.17 -11.67
CA MET A 2 26.30 2.82 -11.13
C MET A 2 25.47 1.89 -12.03
N ASP A 3 26.07 0.78 -12.46
CA ASP A 3 25.37 -0.27 -13.15
C ASP A 3 24.84 -1.28 -12.11
N VAL A 4 23.55 -1.57 -12.16
CA VAL A 4 22.89 -2.45 -11.20
C VAL A 4 22.33 -3.65 -11.95
N PRO A 5 22.66 -4.89 -11.52
CA PRO A 5 22.11 -6.07 -12.11
C PRO A 5 20.59 -6.13 -11.86
N VAL A 6 19.89 -6.70 -12.83
CA VAL A 6 18.44 -6.91 -12.76
C VAL A 6 18.20 -8.40 -12.54
N GLU A 7 17.35 -8.71 -11.56
CA GLU A 7 16.92 -10.07 -11.26
C GLU A 7 15.57 -10.33 -11.92
N GLU A 8 15.44 -11.46 -12.60
CA GLU A 8 14.16 -11.91 -13.14
C GLU A 8 13.32 -12.53 -12.03
N GLY A 9 12.07 -12.09 -11.91
CA GLY A 9 11.10 -12.64 -10.97
C GLY A 9 10.56 -14.00 -11.43
N GLU A 10 9.65 -14.53 -10.65
CA GLU A 10 8.99 -15.80 -10.99
C GLU A 10 8.16 -15.66 -12.26
N VAL A 11 8.30 -16.63 -13.15
CA VAL A 11 7.53 -16.73 -14.40
C VAL A 11 6.42 -17.74 -14.17
N PHE A 12 5.17 -17.29 -14.24
CA PHE A 12 4.05 -18.22 -14.15
C PHE A 12 3.87 -18.98 -15.45
N GLN A 13 3.57 -20.27 -15.36
CA GLN A 13 3.45 -21.13 -16.53
C GLN A 13 2.45 -20.59 -17.56
N GLY A 14 2.87 -20.43 -18.79
CA GLY A 14 2.07 -19.87 -19.89
C GLY A 14 2.02 -18.35 -19.96
N GLU A 15 2.78 -17.65 -19.11
CA GLU A 15 2.85 -16.22 -19.08
C GLU A 15 3.90 -15.65 -20.03
N ALA A 16 3.53 -14.60 -20.76
CA ALA A 16 4.46 -13.89 -21.64
C ALA A 16 5.10 -12.65 -20.96
N MET A 17 4.69 -12.35 -19.75
CA MET A 17 5.15 -11.18 -19.01
C MET A 17 6.07 -11.59 -17.86
N HIS A 18 7.21 -10.94 -17.76
CA HIS A 18 8.21 -11.18 -16.75
C HIS A 18 8.33 -9.94 -15.86
N MET A 19 8.43 -10.13 -14.56
CA MET A 19 8.79 -9.07 -13.63
C MET A 19 10.30 -9.06 -13.43
N TYR A 20 10.90 -7.89 -13.57
CA TYR A 20 12.32 -7.67 -13.31
C TYR A 20 12.49 -6.74 -12.13
N ARG A 21 13.45 -7.04 -11.26
CA ARG A 21 13.78 -6.24 -10.08
C ARG A 21 15.23 -5.81 -10.11
N ALA A 22 15.48 -4.58 -9.73
CA ALA A 22 16.81 -4.07 -9.50
C ALA A 22 16.89 -3.45 -8.10
N ARG A 23 17.83 -3.91 -7.28
CA ARG A 23 18.03 -3.40 -5.94
C ARG A 23 19.10 -2.34 -5.93
N LEU A 24 18.75 -1.11 -5.59
CA LEU A 24 19.66 0.00 -5.43
C LEU A 24 20.04 0.14 -3.95
N THR A 25 21.34 0.17 -3.65
CA THR A 25 21.85 0.28 -2.28
C THR A 25 22.86 1.41 -2.16
N GLY A 26 23.12 1.86 -0.93
CA GLY A 26 24.11 2.92 -0.68
C GLY A 26 23.66 4.30 -1.18
N LEU A 27 22.36 4.50 -1.33
CA LEU A 27 21.80 5.78 -1.73
C LEU A 27 21.79 6.75 -0.55
N THR A 28 22.03 8.02 -0.84
CA THR A 28 21.90 9.10 0.14
C THR A 28 20.43 9.42 0.38
N PRO A 29 19.97 9.56 1.62
CA PRO A 29 18.62 10.03 1.91
C PRO A 29 18.31 11.39 1.28
N ASP A 30 17.03 11.66 1.04
CA ASP A 30 16.51 12.94 0.53
C ASP A 30 17.20 13.41 -0.77
N THR A 31 17.58 12.50 -1.62
CA THR A 31 18.36 12.77 -2.83
C THR A 31 17.61 12.29 -4.07
N ARG A 32 17.55 13.15 -5.08
CA ARG A 32 16.99 12.79 -6.39
C ARG A 32 18.01 12.05 -7.23
N TYR A 33 17.64 10.87 -7.69
CA TYR A 33 18.39 10.03 -8.59
C TYR A 33 17.68 9.91 -9.94
N THR A 34 18.44 9.81 -11.01
CA THR A 34 17.93 9.42 -12.32
C THR A 34 18.38 8.01 -12.65
N TYR A 35 17.55 7.26 -13.34
CA TYR A 35 17.87 5.92 -13.78
C TYR A 35 17.51 5.69 -15.24
N LYS A 36 18.14 4.70 -15.82
CA LYS A 36 17.84 4.20 -17.16
C LYS A 36 17.80 2.69 -17.13
N VAL A 37 16.67 2.12 -17.57
CA VAL A 37 16.53 0.68 -17.79
C VAL A 37 16.67 0.43 -19.28
N THR A 38 17.53 -0.49 -19.66
CA THR A 38 17.77 -0.85 -21.07
C THR A 38 17.49 -2.33 -21.27
N ALA A 39 16.61 -2.66 -22.20
CA ALA A 39 16.33 -4.02 -22.60
C ALA A 39 17.38 -4.53 -23.62
N GLU A 40 17.49 -5.85 -23.77
CA GLU A 40 18.43 -6.48 -24.70
C GLU A 40 18.25 -6.03 -26.16
N ASN A 41 17.03 -5.70 -26.56
CA ASN A 41 16.73 -5.17 -27.89
C ASN A 41 17.14 -3.71 -28.09
N GLY A 42 17.76 -3.07 -27.09
CA GLY A 42 18.21 -1.67 -27.14
C GLY A 42 17.16 -0.63 -26.78
N GLN A 43 15.91 -1.03 -26.52
CA GLN A 43 14.88 -0.11 -26.02
C GLN A 43 15.22 0.32 -24.59
N SER A 44 14.94 1.56 -24.23
CA SER A 44 15.20 2.04 -22.88
C SER A 44 14.09 2.94 -22.37
N VAL A 45 13.93 2.92 -21.05
CA VAL A 45 13.05 3.81 -20.29
C VAL A 45 13.91 4.55 -19.27
N GLU A 46 13.67 5.83 -19.14
CA GLU A 46 14.35 6.70 -18.17
C GLU A 46 13.32 7.20 -17.15
N GLY A 47 13.78 7.38 -15.92
CA GLY A 47 12.98 7.94 -14.86
C GLY A 47 13.83 8.59 -13.79
N SER A 48 13.17 9.11 -12.78
CA SER A 48 13.85 9.65 -11.60
C SER A 48 13.05 9.30 -10.35
N PHE A 49 13.71 9.23 -9.21
CA PHE A 49 13.04 9.11 -7.92
C PHE A 49 13.82 9.90 -6.88
N ARG A 50 13.15 10.24 -5.79
CA ARG A 50 13.77 10.81 -4.62
C ARG A 50 13.78 9.77 -3.51
N THR A 51 14.93 9.55 -2.90
CA THR A 51 15.02 8.71 -1.70
C THR A 51 14.26 9.36 -0.54
N LEU A 52 13.65 8.53 0.30
CA LEU A 52 12.91 9.03 1.46
C LEU A 52 13.86 9.78 2.42
N PRO A 53 13.42 10.90 3.01
CA PRO A 53 14.22 11.62 3.99
C PRO A 53 14.21 10.87 5.34
N GLU A 54 15.36 10.83 6.00
CA GLU A 54 15.47 10.34 7.38
C GLU A 54 14.97 11.39 8.38
N ASN A 55 15.32 12.65 8.13
CA ASN A 55 14.93 13.78 8.96
C ASN A 55 14.44 14.90 8.05
N ALA A 56 13.19 15.29 8.18
CA ALA A 56 12.61 16.38 7.42
C ALA A 56 11.57 17.14 8.26
N GLU A 57 11.52 18.46 8.09
CA GLU A 57 10.49 19.29 8.72
C GLU A 57 9.14 19.15 8.03
N GLU A 58 9.15 18.74 6.76
CA GLU A 58 7.94 18.56 5.93
C GLU A 58 8.03 17.26 5.15
N ILE A 59 7.01 16.43 5.28
CA ILE A 59 6.81 15.23 4.46
C ILE A 59 5.54 15.43 3.63
N ARG A 60 5.66 15.33 2.31
CA ARG A 60 4.54 15.36 1.39
C ARG A 60 4.31 13.96 0.83
N PHE A 61 3.11 13.46 0.95
CA PHE A 61 2.72 12.19 0.35
C PHE A 61 1.30 12.27 -0.21
N VAL A 62 0.99 11.39 -1.13
CA VAL A 62 -0.35 11.25 -1.73
C VAL A 62 -0.91 9.90 -1.31
N VAL A 63 -2.20 9.84 -1.02
CA VAL A 63 -2.92 8.59 -0.81
C VAL A 63 -3.86 8.39 -2.00
N VAL A 64 -3.77 7.24 -2.64
CA VAL A 64 -4.65 6.82 -3.73
C VAL A 64 -5.29 5.48 -3.38
N SER A 65 -6.49 5.23 -3.88
CA SER A 65 -7.22 3.99 -3.67
C SER A 65 -8.09 3.65 -4.87
N ASP A 66 -8.48 2.39 -4.99
CA ASP A 66 -9.53 1.96 -5.92
C ASP A 66 -9.30 2.45 -7.34
N THR A 67 -8.04 2.36 -7.78
CA THR A 67 -7.63 2.83 -9.12
C THR A 67 -8.17 1.93 -10.21
N HIS A 68 -8.38 0.67 -9.86
CA HIS A 68 -8.93 -0.33 -10.77
C HIS A 68 -8.31 -0.26 -12.16
N ARG A 69 -7.88 -0.55 -13.02
CA ARG A 69 -7.20 -0.34 -14.30
C ARG A 69 -6.63 1.04 -14.56
N PHE A 70 -7.01 2.03 -13.76
CA PHE A 70 -6.51 3.40 -13.87
C PHE A 70 -6.61 3.98 -15.30
N GLU A 71 -7.82 4.07 -15.83
CA GLU A 71 -8.06 4.57 -17.19
C GLU A 71 -7.80 6.08 -17.35
N THR A 72 -7.62 6.79 -16.23
CA THR A 72 -7.52 8.25 -16.17
C THR A 72 -6.17 8.74 -15.65
N ALA A 73 -5.13 7.95 -15.93
CA ALA A 73 -3.76 8.17 -15.48
C ALA A 73 -3.25 9.61 -15.69
N GLU A 74 -3.60 10.25 -16.81
CA GLU A 74 -3.02 11.53 -17.18
C GLU A 74 -3.39 12.63 -16.17
N GLN A 75 -4.65 12.78 -15.79
CA GLN A 75 -5.10 13.85 -14.89
C GLN A 75 -4.57 13.66 -13.48
N ILE A 76 -4.59 12.44 -12.96
CA ILE A 76 -4.05 12.13 -11.64
C ILE A 76 -2.54 12.26 -11.65
N SER A 77 -1.86 11.85 -12.72
CA SER A 77 -0.42 12.00 -12.88
C SER A 77 0.02 13.46 -12.83
N GLU A 78 -0.70 14.36 -13.48
CA GLU A 78 -0.40 15.80 -13.44
C GLU A 78 -0.59 16.37 -12.03
N ALA A 79 -1.65 16.00 -11.33
CA ALA A 79 -1.89 16.42 -9.95
C ALA A 79 -0.78 15.92 -9.01
N ILE A 80 -0.38 14.65 -9.14
CA ILE A 80 0.73 14.06 -8.37
C ILE A 80 2.03 14.80 -8.66
N LYS A 81 2.36 15.02 -9.94
CA LYS A 81 3.58 15.74 -10.34
C LYS A 81 3.62 17.17 -9.80
N SER A 82 2.49 17.88 -9.87
CA SER A 82 2.41 19.27 -9.39
C SER A 82 2.56 19.38 -7.87
N PHE A 83 2.11 18.37 -7.14
CA PHE A 83 2.27 18.29 -5.69
C PHE A 83 3.70 17.91 -5.28
N ASP A 84 4.47 17.25 -6.15
CA ASP A 84 5.84 16.76 -5.92
C ASP A 84 5.97 15.99 -4.60
N PRO A 85 5.25 14.86 -4.42
CA PRO A 85 5.29 14.09 -3.18
C PRO A 85 6.58 13.30 -3.05
N HIS A 86 6.98 13.01 -1.81
CA HIS A 86 8.08 12.10 -1.53
C HIS A 86 7.72 10.65 -1.86
N PHE A 87 6.47 10.27 -1.67
CA PHE A 87 5.94 8.93 -1.96
C PHE A 87 4.43 8.93 -2.10
N ILE A 88 3.91 7.80 -2.57
CA ILE A 88 2.48 7.54 -2.69
C ILE A 88 2.14 6.31 -1.84
N LEU A 89 1.06 6.37 -1.06
CA LEU A 89 0.43 5.24 -0.41
C LEU A 89 -0.77 4.81 -1.27
N ASN A 90 -0.75 3.59 -1.78
CA ASN A 90 -1.90 2.99 -2.44
C ASN A 90 -2.63 2.09 -1.44
N THR A 91 -3.87 2.40 -1.11
CA THR A 91 -4.65 1.68 -0.10
C THR A 91 -5.44 0.51 -0.67
N GLY A 92 -5.09 0.02 -1.84
CA GLY A 92 -5.63 -1.22 -2.41
C GLY A 92 -6.56 -1.01 -3.60
N ASP A 93 -7.01 -2.14 -4.14
CA ASP A 93 -7.81 -2.23 -5.35
C ASP A 93 -7.15 -1.52 -6.54
N THR A 94 -5.90 -1.89 -6.74
CA THR A 94 -5.09 -1.45 -7.88
C THR A 94 -5.67 -1.95 -9.20
N VAL A 95 -6.25 -3.17 -9.18
CA VAL A 95 -6.84 -3.84 -10.34
C VAL A 95 -8.30 -4.22 -10.11
N GLU A 96 -9.02 -4.56 -11.18
CA GLU A 96 -10.45 -4.91 -11.14
C GLU A 96 -10.76 -6.28 -10.51
N GLY A 97 -9.80 -7.18 -10.45
CA GLY A 97 -9.99 -8.54 -9.94
C GLY A 97 -10.84 -9.47 -10.83
N THR A 98 -11.36 -8.99 -11.95
CA THR A 98 -12.15 -9.76 -12.91
C THR A 98 -11.34 -10.07 -14.17
N GLY A 99 -11.43 -11.30 -14.68
CA GLY A 99 -10.63 -11.72 -15.84
C GLY A 99 -9.19 -12.09 -15.46
N SER A 100 -8.25 -11.83 -16.36
CA SER A 100 -6.83 -12.11 -16.11
C SER A 100 -6.20 -11.03 -15.23
N GLN A 101 -5.99 -11.33 -13.97
CA GLN A 101 -5.36 -10.41 -13.01
C GLN A 101 -3.97 -9.94 -13.50
N LYS A 102 -3.23 -10.81 -14.14
CA LYS A 102 -1.95 -10.48 -14.78
C LYS A 102 -2.07 -9.36 -15.79
N ASP A 103 -3.03 -9.47 -16.72
CA ASP A 103 -3.20 -8.47 -17.78
C ASP A 103 -3.65 -7.13 -17.19
N GLN A 104 -4.39 -7.18 -16.10
CA GLN A 104 -4.83 -5.99 -15.37
C GLN A 104 -3.66 -5.28 -14.69
N PHE A 105 -2.75 -6.01 -14.02
CA PHE A 105 -1.52 -5.42 -13.48
C PHE A 105 -0.64 -4.84 -14.58
N ALA A 106 -0.48 -5.53 -15.71
CA ALA A 106 0.27 -5.00 -16.85
C ALA A 106 -0.34 -3.73 -17.41
N TYR A 107 -1.66 -3.68 -17.48
CA TYR A 107 -2.40 -2.52 -17.93
C TYR A 107 -2.22 -1.33 -16.96
N TRP A 108 -2.34 -1.59 -15.65
CA TRP A 108 -2.15 -0.59 -14.63
C TRP A 108 -0.73 0.00 -14.63
N PHE A 109 0.31 -0.84 -14.63
CA PHE A 109 1.70 -0.39 -14.70
C PHE A 109 1.98 0.47 -15.94
N ARG A 110 1.35 0.15 -17.06
CA ARG A 110 1.48 0.94 -18.29
C ARG A 110 0.82 2.31 -18.15
N ASN A 111 -0.40 2.36 -17.65
CA ASN A 111 -1.17 3.60 -17.59
C ASN A 111 -0.71 4.53 -16.48
N ALA A 112 -0.25 3.98 -15.39
CA ALA A 112 0.33 4.72 -14.26
C ALA A 112 1.82 5.07 -14.47
N GLY A 113 2.41 4.69 -15.61
CA GLY A 113 3.85 4.79 -15.88
C GLY A 113 4.44 6.17 -15.63
N ASP A 114 3.72 7.21 -15.93
CA ASP A 114 4.19 8.59 -15.78
C ASP A 114 4.57 8.95 -14.34
N PHE A 115 3.76 8.60 -13.35
CA PHE A 115 4.13 8.84 -11.95
C PHE A 115 4.93 7.68 -11.36
N LEU A 116 4.67 6.42 -11.76
CA LEU A 116 5.44 5.26 -11.28
C LEU A 116 6.93 5.34 -11.62
N HIS A 117 7.26 5.96 -12.74
CA HIS A 117 8.65 6.18 -13.11
C HIS A 117 9.36 7.23 -12.24
N ASN A 118 8.62 8.02 -11.47
CA ASN A 118 9.17 9.20 -10.81
C ASN A 118 8.90 9.29 -9.30
N VAL A 119 7.92 8.55 -8.79
CA VAL A 119 7.55 8.61 -7.38
C VAL A 119 7.46 7.19 -6.79
N PRO A 120 8.13 6.91 -5.67
CA PRO A 120 7.97 5.65 -4.97
C PRO A 120 6.52 5.39 -4.56
N VAL A 121 6.01 4.20 -4.79
CA VAL A 121 4.66 3.79 -4.39
C VAL A 121 4.75 2.59 -3.46
N ILE A 122 4.04 2.65 -2.35
CA ILE A 122 3.90 1.57 -1.39
C ILE A 122 2.43 1.13 -1.38
N TYR A 123 2.16 -0.17 -1.37
CA TYR A 123 0.84 -0.73 -1.65
C TYR A 123 0.28 -1.52 -0.49
N ASN A 124 -1.00 -1.27 -0.17
CA ASN A 124 -1.85 -2.29 0.46
C ASN A 124 -2.44 -3.22 -0.59
N SER A 125 -2.77 -4.43 -0.19
CA SER A 125 -3.60 -5.33 -0.98
C SER A 125 -5.07 -5.02 -0.73
N GLY A 126 -5.81 -4.71 -1.79
CA GLY A 126 -7.27 -4.70 -1.76
C GLY A 126 -7.85 -6.09 -2.04
N ASN A 127 -9.17 -6.23 -2.00
CA ASN A 127 -9.81 -7.51 -2.28
C ASN A 127 -9.72 -7.93 -3.76
N HIS A 128 -9.60 -6.97 -4.67
CA HIS A 128 -9.36 -7.22 -6.09
C HIS A 128 -7.90 -7.57 -6.40
N ASP A 129 -6.97 -7.13 -5.58
CA ASP A 129 -5.53 -7.41 -5.75
C ASP A 129 -5.12 -8.77 -5.20
N TYR A 130 -5.93 -9.34 -4.28
CA TYR A 130 -5.53 -10.51 -3.50
C TYR A 130 -5.21 -11.73 -4.37
N GLY A 131 -3.95 -12.14 -4.38
CA GLY A 131 -3.51 -13.31 -5.15
C GLY A 131 -2.02 -13.33 -5.44
N VAL A 132 -1.61 -14.36 -6.22
CA VAL A 132 -0.21 -14.65 -6.52
C VAL A 132 0.51 -13.54 -7.32
N TYR A 133 -0.22 -12.79 -8.12
CA TYR A 133 0.37 -11.69 -8.89
C TYR A 133 0.72 -10.49 -8.01
N PHE A 134 -0.13 -10.16 -7.02
CA PHE A 134 0.21 -9.15 -6.04
C PHE A 134 1.45 -9.56 -5.24
N ASP A 135 1.53 -10.82 -4.84
CA ASP A 135 2.69 -11.33 -4.12
C ASP A 135 3.97 -11.23 -4.95
N GLU A 136 3.92 -11.64 -6.21
CA GLU A 136 5.09 -11.58 -7.09
C GLU A 136 5.49 -10.15 -7.45
N TYR A 137 4.52 -9.31 -7.80
CA TYR A 137 4.83 -7.99 -8.33
C TYR A 137 5.11 -6.95 -7.25
N ILE A 138 4.53 -7.12 -6.07
CA ILE A 138 4.54 -6.09 -5.01
C ILE A 138 5.10 -6.64 -3.69
N SER A 139 4.46 -7.67 -3.11
CA SER A 139 4.77 -8.11 -1.73
C SER A 139 6.23 -8.55 -1.57
N LYS A 140 6.79 -9.28 -2.53
CA LYS A 140 8.21 -9.70 -2.48
C LYS A 140 9.15 -8.50 -2.38
N THR A 141 8.91 -7.46 -3.18
CA THR A 141 9.72 -6.25 -3.16
C THR A 141 9.57 -5.49 -1.85
N GLN A 142 8.35 -5.35 -1.36
CA GLN A 142 8.07 -4.66 -0.09
C GLN A 142 8.70 -5.39 1.11
N LYS A 143 8.61 -6.73 1.11
CA LYS A 143 9.23 -7.55 2.16
C LYS A 143 10.74 -7.38 2.26
N GLU A 144 11.42 -7.19 1.15
CA GLU A 144 12.87 -6.96 1.13
C GLU A 144 13.27 -5.55 1.55
N GLN A 145 12.36 -4.60 1.41
CA GLN A 145 12.65 -3.17 1.60
C GLN A 145 12.22 -2.65 2.98
N TYR A 146 11.13 -3.17 3.53
CA TYR A 146 10.49 -2.67 4.74
C TYR A 146 10.44 -3.71 5.86
N HIS A 147 10.19 -3.29 7.08
CA HIS A 147 9.76 -4.22 8.12
C HIS A 147 8.44 -4.86 7.70
N SER A 148 8.32 -6.18 7.74
CA SER A 148 7.15 -6.86 7.20
C SER A 148 6.82 -8.14 7.94
N ASN A 149 5.57 -8.61 7.76
CA ASN A 149 5.19 -9.97 8.11
C ASN A 149 5.78 -10.98 7.09
N GLU A 150 5.54 -12.27 7.33
CA GLU A 150 6.15 -13.35 6.54
C GLU A 150 5.83 -13.28 5.04
N ASN A 151 4.62 -12.89 4.67
CA ASN A 151 4.19 -12.81 3.27
C ASN A 151 4.44 -11.45 2.60
N GLY A 152 4.91 -10.44 3.35
CA GLY A 152 5.20 -9.10 2.81
C GLY A 152 3.96 -8.24 2.49
N ARG A 153 2.78 -8.62 2.97
CA ARG A 153 1.53 -7.86 2.76
C ARG A 153 1.25 -6.84 3.87
N ASN A 154 1.72 -7.13 5.10
CA ASN A 154 1.82 -6.11 6.14
C ASN A 154 3.24 -5.56 6.12
N VAL A 155 3.37 -4.25 6.01
CA VAL A 155 4.68 -3.59 6.02
C VAL A 155 4.63 -2.32 6.86
N SER A 156 5.77 -1.95 7.44
CA SER A 156 5.91 -0.67 8.11
C SER A 156 7.27 -0.03 7.86
N PHE A 157 7.30 1.28 7.95
CA PHE A 157 8.52 2.06 7.77
C PHE A 157 8.42 3.43 8.42
N ASN A 158 9.60 4.02 8.65
CA ASN A 158 9.71 5.38 9.14
C ASN A 158 10.20 6.32 8.04
N VAL A 159 9.63 7.52 8.01
CA VAL A 159 10.06 8.60 7.12
C VAL A 159 9.91 9.94 7.83
N GLY A 160 11.03 10.65 8.04
CA GLY A 160 11.02 11.81 8.92
C GLY A 160 10.50 11.44 10.32
N GLY A 161 9.58 12.23 10.84
CA GLY A 161 8.89 11.95 12.11
C GLY A 161 7.66 11.03 12.00
N LEU A 162 7.39 10.44 10.82
CA LEU A 162 6.24 9.56 10.61
C LEU A 162 6.61 8.10 10.81
N HIS A 163 5.73 7.34 11.45
CA HIS A 163 5.68 5.89 11.38
C HIS A 163 4.44 5.48 10.60
N ILE A 164 4.60 4.67 9.58
CA ILE A 164 3.53 4.24 8.68
C ILE A 164 3.42 2.72 8.74
N THR A 165 2.25 2.23 9.16
CA THR A 165 1.88 0.82 9.22
C THR A 165 0.85 0.55 8.13
N MET A 166 1.17 -0.29 7.17
CA MET A 166 0.31 -0.68 6.06
C MET A 166 -0.12 -2.14 6.23
N VAL A 167 -1.41 -2.40 6.19
CA VAL A 167 -1.98 -3.67 6.65
C VAL A 167 -2.86 -4.32 5.60
N ASP A 168 -2.68 -5.61 5.38
CA ASP A 168 -3.61 -6.43 4.62
C ASP A 168 -4.84 -6.76 5.46
N SER A 169 -5.95 -6.13 5.15
CA SER A 169 -7.24 -6.35 5.83
C SER A 169 -8.05 -7.52 5.25
N ASN A 170 -7.62 -8.12 4.15
CA ASN A 170 -8.32 -9.23 3.51
C ASN A 170 -8.55 -10.44 4.43
N PRO A 171 -7.63 -10.83 5.33
CA PRO A 171 -7.84 -11.99 6.19
C PRO A 171 -9.13 -11.91 7.00
N TRP A 172 -9.43 -10.77 7.61
CA TRP A 172 -10.66 -10.62 8.39
C TRP A 172 -11.86 -10.13 7.56
N ALA A 173 -11.64 -9.32 6.52
CA ALA A 173 -12.72 -8.81 5.71
C ALA A 173 -13.28 -9.84 4.73
N LEU A 174 -12.44 -10.65 4.10
CA LEU A 174 -12.87 -11.65 3.11
C LEU A 174 -13.15 -13.03 3.73
N PHE A 175 -12.26 -13.51 4.58
CA PHE A 175 -12.32 -14.89 5.03
C PHE A 175 -13.21 -15.09 6.26
N GLU A 176 -13.27 -14.12 7.16
CA GLU A 176 -14.14 -14.21 8.31
C GLU A 176 -15.62 -13.93 7.97
N LEU A 177 -15.91 -13.33 6.81
CA LEU A 177 -17.28 -13.22 6.30
C LEU A 177 -17.99 -14.58 6.22
N ASN A 178 -17.26 -15.65 5.92
CA ASN A 178 -17.84 -16.99 5.89
C ASN A 178 -18.33 -17.46 7.26
N SER A 179 -17.80 -16.92 8.36
CA SER A 179 -18.28 -17.23 9.71
C SER A 179 -19.58 -16.51 10.07
N SER A 180 -19.79 -15.28 9.56
CA SER A 180 -21.02 -14.51 9.82
C SER A 180 -22.25 -15.11 9.11
N SER A 181 -22.04 -15.91 8.07
CA SER A 181 -23.10 -16.71 7.41
C SER A 181 -23.41 -18.04 8.10
N GLY A 182 -22.89 -18.29 9.31
CA GLY A 182 -23.16 -19.48 10.12
C GLY A 182 -22.21 -20.65 9.85
N GLY A 183 -21.13 -20.44 9.06
CA GLY A 183 -20.06 -21.41 8.89
C GLY A 183 -19.01 -21.30 10.01
N GLU A 184 -18.38 -22.42 10.36
CA GLU A 184 -17.19 -22.39 11.21
C GLU A 184 -16.01 -21.86 10.39
N VAL A 185 -15.27 -20.89 10.95
CA VAL A 185 -14.01 -20.42 10.39
C VAL A 185 -12.98 -21.54 10.57
N ASP A 186 -12.37 -21.96 9.47
CA ASP A 186 -11.33 -22.99 9.57
C ASP A 186 -10.11 -22.49 10.38
N PRO A 187 -9.38 -23.38 11.06
CA PRO A 187 -8.27 -23.00 11.94
C PRO A 187 -7.13 -22.26 11.22
N ALA A 188 -6.92 -22.50 9.93
CA ALA A 188 -5.86 -21.84 9.17
C ALA A 188 -6.24 -20.37 8.89
N THR A 189 -7.48 -20.13 8.51
CA THR A 189 -8.03 -18.76 8.34
C THR A 189 -7.99 -18.00 9.66
N ARG A 190 -8.42 -18.63 10.77
CA ARG A 190 -8.36 -18.01 12.10
C ARG A 190 -6.92 -17.63 12.46
N LYS A 191 -5.97 -18.54 12.24
CA LYS A 191 -4.56 -18.27 12.50
C LYS A 191 -4.04 -17.08 11.66
N LEU A 192 -4.42 -17.00 10.39
CA LEU A 192 -4.03 -15.90 9.51
C LEU A 192 -4.52 -14.54 10.03
N VAL A 193 -5.77 -14.48 10.49
CA VAL A 193 -6.36 -13.29 11.12
C VAL A 193 -5.58 -12.91 12.38
N ASP A 194 -5.39 -13.87 13.30
CA ASP A 194 -4.74 -13.63 14.59
C ASP A 194 -3.27 -13.21 14.39
N ASP A 195 -2.55 -13.84 13.49
CA ASP A 195 -1.15 -13.49 13.16
C ASP A 195 -1.07 -12.05 12.62
N SER A 196 -1.98 -11.66 11.74
CA SER A 196 -2.01 -10.30 11.19
C SER A 196 -2.32 -9.26 12.26
N LEU A 197 -3.33 -9.50 13.09
CA LEU A 197 -3.69 -8.58 14.18
C LEU A 197 -2.58 -8.46 15.24
N ASN A 198 -1.89 -9.55 15.56
CA ASN A 198 -0.75 -9.53 16.47
C ASN A 198 0.42 -8.76 15.87
N TRP A 199 0.70 -8.97 14.58
CA TRP A 199 1.76 -8.22 13.90
C TRP A 199 1.53 -6.69 13.99
N ILE A 200 0.28 -6.22 13.78
CA ILE A 200 -0.06 -4.79 13.90
C ILE A 200 0.20 -4.27 15.32
N LYS A 201 -0.20 -5.04 16.34
CA LYS A 201 0.01 -4.66 17.74
C LYS A 201 1.50 -4.56 18.08
N ASP A 202 2.29 -5.52 17.61
CA ASP A 202 3.73 -5.57 17.86
C ASP A 202 4.44 -4.43 17.13
N ASP A 203 4.06 -4.15 15.89
CA ASP A 203 4.60 -3.04 15.11
C ASP A 203 4.33 -1.68 15.78
N LEU A 204 3.08 -1.41 16.12
CA LEU A 204 2.70 -0.16 16.81
C LEU A 204 3.28 -0.06 18.25
N ALA A 205 3.68 -1.17 18.85
CA ALA A 205 4.38 -1.21 20.13
C ALA A 205 5.91 -1.11 20.00
N SER A 206 6.44 -1.11 18.79
CA SER A 206 7.88 -1.04 18.51
C SER A 206 8.50 0.27 18.99
N PRO A 207 9.81 0.33 19.22
CA PRO A 207 10.51 1.56 19.50
C PRO A 207 10.37 2.58 18.37
N GLU A 208 10.39 2.12 17.13
CA GLU A 208 10.27 2.92 15.92
C GLU A 208 8.92 3.66 15.87
N ALA A 209 7.83 2.95 16.16
CA ALA A 209 6.50 3.56 16.22
C ALA A 209 6.35 4.50 17.44
N LYS A 210 6.85 4.08 18.61
CA LYS A 210 6.74 4.88 19.83
C LYS A 210 7.51 6.20 19.79
N ASN A 211 8.63 6.23 19.10
CA ASN A 211 9.46 7.42 18.95
C ASN A 211 9.00 8.34 17.82
N ALA A 212 8.06 7.90 16.97
CA ALA A 212 7.52 8.73 15.90
C ALA A 212 6.61 9.82 16.45
N ASP A 213 6.69 11.01 15.87
CA ASP A 213 5.83 12.15 16.19
C ASP A 213 4.39 11.90 15.76
N PHE A 214 4.23 11.18 14.63
CA PHE A 214 2.94 10.92 14.02
C PHE A 214 2.87 9.47 13.47
N ARG A 215 1.77 8.77 13.76
CA ARG A 215 1.54 7.39 13.35
C ARG A 215 0.36 7.31 12.39
N ILE A 216 0.59 6.67 11.26
CA ILE A 216 -0.39 6.44 10.21
C ILE A 216 -0.63 4.94 10.08
N LEU A 217 -1.89 4.54 10.03
CA LEU A 217 -2.31 3.17 9.72
C LEU A 217 -3.05 3.19 8.39
N THR A 218 -2.69 2.31 7.47
CA THR A 218 -3.42 2.16 6.22
C THR A 218 -3.88 0.73 6.00
N MET A 219 -5.05 0.57 5.42
CA MET A 219 -5.59 -0.72 4.97
C MET A 219 -6.62 -0.48 3.87
N HIS A 220 -7.11 -1.54 3.25
CA HIS A 220 -8.09 -1.38 2.19
C HIS A 220 -9.51 -1.20 2.72
N HIS A 221 -9.98 -2.12 3.59
CA HIS A 221 -11.34 -2.05 4.13
C HIS A 221 -11.44 -0.98 5.21
N PRO A 222 -12.44 -0.09 5.11
CA PRO A 222 -12.55 1.08 6.00
C PRO A 222 -13.07 0.72 7.39
N TYR A 223 -12.94 1.69 8.31
CA TYR A 223 -13.44 1.60 9.66
C TYR A 223 -14.97 1.38 9.74
N GLU A 224 -15.70 1.88 8.75
CA GLU A 224 -17.16 1.70 8.63
C GLU A 224 -17.56 0.26 8.31
N ASP A 225 -16.66 -0.54 7.77
CA ASP A 225 -16.87 -1.97 7.58
C ASP A 225 -16.98 -2.67 8.94
N ASP A 226 -18.02 -3.50 9.11
CA ASP A 226 -18.32 -4.13 10.40
C ASP A 226 -17.19 -5.01 10.93
N LEU A 227 -16.46 -5.67 10.04
CA LEU A 227 -15.35 -6.55 10.43
C LEU A 227 -14.13 -5.74 10.84
N THR A 228 -13.78 -4.70 10.08
CA THR A 228 -12.69 -3.79 10.45
C THR A 228 -13.00 -3.07 11.76
N ARG A 229 -14.23 -2.62 11.95
CA ARG A 229 -14.71 -2.00 13.21
C ARG A 229 -14.57 -2.91 14.42
N LYS A 230 -14.68 -4.21 14.24
CA LYS A 230 -14.53 -5.20 15.31
C LYS A 230 -13.10 -5.28 15.86
N TYR A 231 -12.08 -5.15 15.00
CA TYR A 231 -10.70 -5.43 15.37
C TYR A 231 -9.80 -4.19 15.51
N ILE A 232 -9.99 -3.20 14.64
CA ILE A 232 -8.99 -2.16 14.43
C ILE A 232 -9.05 -1.00 15.43
N PRO A 233 -10.21 -0.51 15.90
CA PRO A 233 -10.25 0.67 16.76
C PRO A 233 -9.44 0.51 18.04
N GLU A 234 -9.55 -0.64 18.69
CA GLU A 234 -8.82 -0.92 19.93
C GLU A 234 -7.30 -0.93 19.70
N ILE A 235 -6.87 -1.54 18.59
CA ILE A 235 -5.45 -1.61 18.21
C ILE A 235 -4.91 -0.22 17.86
N ALA A 236 -5.64 0.53 17.04
CA ALA A 236 -5.25 1.87 16.61
C ALA A 236 -5.16 2.84 17.81
N GLU A 237 -6.12 2.77 18.72
CA GLU A 237 -6.12 3.60 19.92
C GLU A 237 -5.00 3.23 20.89
N ALA A 238 -4.77 1.93 21.13
CA ALA A 238 -3.66 1.47 21.97
C ALA A 238 -2.30 1.86 21.38
N GLY A 239 -2.16 1.85 20.06
CA GLY A 239 -0.98 2.26 19.32
C GLY A 239 -0.82 3.79 19.16
N ASN A 240 -1.77 4.59 19.65
CA ASN A 240 -1.82 6.04 19.44
C ASN A 240 -1.75 6.44 17.95
N VAL A 241 -2.47 5.74 17.09
CA VAL A 241 -2.58 6.08 15.67
C VAL A 241 -3.29 7.42 15.51
N ASN A 242 -2.69 8.34 14.78
CA ASN A 242 -3.23 9.68 14.55
C ASN A 242 -4.25 9.71 13.41
N VAL A 243 -3.95 9.02 12.32
CA VAL A 243 -4.84 8.93 11.16
C VAL A 243 -4.80 7.53 10.56
N MET A 244 -5.96 7.09 10.11
CA MET A 244 -6.13 5.86 9.35
C MET A 244 -6.68 6.21 7.96
N PHE A 245 -6.07 5.65 6.91
CA PHE A 245 -6.55 5.74 5.54
C PHE A 245 -7.05 4.38 5.06
N ALA A 246 -8.16 4.40 4.33
CA ALA A 246 -8.75 3.21 3.71
C ALA A 246 -9.35 3.53 2.33
N GLY A 247 -9.79 2.51 1.60
CA GLY A 247 -10.47 2.60 0.32
C GLY A 247 -11.77 1.81 0.32
N HIS A 248 -11.98 0.98 -0.70
CA HIS A 248 -13.02 -0.04 -0.83
C HIS A 248 -14.44 0.46 -1.14
N THR A 249 -14.92 1.50 -0.45
CA THR A 249 -16.31 1.94 -0.59
C THR A 249 -16.57 2.81 -1.82
N HIS A 250 -15.51 3.27 -2.48
CA HIS A 250 -15.57 4.24 -3.58
C HIS A 250 -16.20 5.58 -3.21
N GLU A 251 -16.40 5.83 -1.92
CA GLU A 251 -16.97 7.07 -1.41
C GLU A 251 -16.00 7.74 -0.44
N TYR A 252 -15.84 9.05 -0.58
CA TYR A 252 -15.03 9.79 0.38
C TYR A 252 -15.81 9.99 1.68
N SER A 253 -15.22 9.56 2.78
CA SER A 253 -15.71 9.87 4.12
C SER A 253 -14.59 10.30 5.04
N ARG A 254 -14.93 11.06 6.09
CA ARG A 254 -14.02 11.46 7.14
C ARG A 254 -14.72 11.50 8.48
N GLY A 255 -14.15 10.84 9.47
CA GLY A 255 -14.65 10.83 10.84
C GLY A 255 -13.51 10.83 11.86
N VAL A 256 -13.87 11.04 13.10
CA VAL A 256 -12.95 10.93 14.24
C VAL A 256 -13.56 9.95 15.22
N SER A 257 -12.77 9.03 15.77
CA SER A 257 -13.22 8.17 16.86
C SER A 257 -13.84 9.01 17.98
N ARG A 258 -15.05 8.66 18.37
CA ARG A 258 -15.83 9.39 19.38
C ARG A 258 -16.01 8.60 20.66
N ASP A 259 -15.20 7.59 20.91
CA ASP A 259 -15.27 6.89 22.18
C ASP A 259 -14.67 7.75 23.31
N PRO A 260 -15.51 8.48 24.10
CA PRO A 260 -15.00 9.34 25.17
C PRO A 260 -14.33 8.57 26.30
N ALA A 261 -14.58 7.25 26.38
CA ALA A 261 -14.04 6.40 27.44
C ALA A 261 -12.57 6.04 27.20
N ARG A 262 -12.13 6.08 25.93
CA ARG A 262 -10.78 5.67 25.54
C ARG A 262 -9.81 6.83 25.35
N GLY A 263 -10.31 8.06 25.20
CA GLY A 263 -9.48 9.27 25.14
C GLY A 263 -8.62 9.43 23.88
N ALA A 264 -8.51 8.42 23.05
CA ALA A 264 -7.77 8.46 21.80
C ALA A 264 -8.58 9.12 20.67
N ARG A 265 -7.90 9.74 19.73
CA ARG A 265 -8.50 10.50 18.65
C ARG A 265 -7.89 10.11 17.32
N THR A 266 -8.14 8.88 16.90
CA THR A 266 -7.77 8.48 15.54
C THR A 266 -8.74 9.13 14.55
N MET A 267 -8.19 9.80 13.54
CA MET A 267 -8.97 10.29 12.41
C MET A 267 -9.06 9.17 11.38
N TYR A 268 -10.27 8.88 10.91
CA TYR A 268 -10.54 7.88 9.88
C TYR A 268 -10.89 8.61 8.58
N ILE A 269 -10.19 8.27 7.50
CA ILE A 269 -10.40 8.83 6.17
C ILE A 269 -10.53 7.66 5.19
N THR A 270 -11.71 7.55 4.58
CA THR A 270 -11.93 6.63 3.47
C THR A 270 -11.76 7.40 2.17
N GLN A 271 -10.94 6.87 1.27
CA GLN A 271 -10.67 7.47 -0.02
C GLN A 271 -11.83 7.20 -0.98
N GLY A 272 -12.16 8.18 -1.80
CA GLY A 272 -13.01 7.97 -2.96
C GLY A 272 -12.29 7.21 -4.06
N ASP A 273 -13.07 6.74 -5.00
CA ASP A 273 -12.59 6.08 -6.20
C ASP A 273 -11.73 7.05 -7.04
N ALA A 274 -10.59 6.58 -7.49
CA ALA A 274 -9.70 7.36 -8.36
C ALA A 274 -10.14 7.37 -9.84
N ARG A 275 -11.27 6.73 -10.19
CA ARG A 275 -11.83 6.77 -11.55
C ARG A 275 -12.50 8.12 -11.83
N ILE A 276 -12.40 8.58 -13.09
CA ILE A 276 -13.09 9.82 -13.51
C ILE A 276 -14.61 9.63 -13.47
N GLY A 277 -15.29 10.55 -12.85
CA GLY A 277 -16.75 10.64 -12.79
C GLY A 277 -17.33 10.42 -11.41
N ASP A 278 -16.65 9.66 -10.55
CA ASP A 278 -17.13 9.34 -9.20
C ASP A 278 -16.27 9.97 -8.09
N SER A 279 -15.08 10.48 -8.42
CA SER A 279 -14.20 11.10 -7.43
C SER A 279 -14.66 12.51 -7.08
N LYS A 280 -15.02 12.72 -5.85
CA LYS A 280 -15.04 14.09 -5.28
C LYS A 280 -13.63 14.40 -4.77
N ILE A 281 -12.87 15.13 -5.55
CA ILE A 281 -11.59 15.71 -5.15
C ILE A 281 -11.83 16.76 -4.07
#